data_34aa3bf8608662647f4b25e4f65094d1
#
_entry.id   34aa3bf8608662647f4b25e4f65094d1
#
_cell.length_a   1.000
_cell.length_b   1.000
_cell.length_c   1.000
_cell.angle_alpha   90.00
_cell.angle_beta   90.00
_cell.angle_gamma   90.00
#
_symmetry.space_group_name_H-M   'P 1'
#
loop_
_entity.id
_entity.type
_entity.pdbx_description
1 polymer ?
#
loop_
_entity_poly.entity_id
_entity_poly.type
_entity_poly.pdbx_seq_one_letter_code
_entity_poly.pdbx_strand_id
1 'polypeptide(L)'
;SRATAKEIWDEANAKLQTKEFTVRNLILNQHVSHLCTTDDPADDLHRHLALQKEYFACRVLPSFRPDRAVHLEKPDFPEYVEKLAAAAGRTIASAEDMVHALSCRLDFFLSAGCVVSDHSLEGCFYVPCTAAEANDVFENRMNGGALTEKELGMYKGFLLTNLGRLYHKHNIAMQLHIKALRNNSKRMFRALGADTGFDSMNDFAFAPMLGAFLNDMDEDDALPKTVLYSLNPSDNPMLA
;
A
#
# COMPACT_ATOMS: atom_id res chain seq x y z
N SER A 1 11.61 -11.28 -36.13
CA SER A 1 12.68 -10.61 -36.86
C SER A 1 12.37 -9.11 -37.01
N ARG A 2 13.34 -8.26 -37.34
CA ARG A 2 13.10 -6.82 -37.60
C ARG A 2 12.08 -6.57 -38.72
N ALA A 3 11.96 -7.50 -39.70
CA ALA A 3 11.00 -7.38 -40.80
C ALA A 3 9.53 -7.49 -40.31
N THR A 4 9.27 -8.33 -39.30
CA THR A 4 7.91 -8.54 -38.73
C THR A 4 7.58 -7.55 -37.63
N ALA A 5 8.54 -6.82 -37.06
CA ALA A 5 8.29 -5.88 -35.97
C ALA A 5 7.36 -4.73 -36.40
N LYS A 6 7.56 -4.20 -37.62
CA LYS A 6 6.68 -3.14 -38.13
C LYS A 6 5.26 -3.64 -38.40
N GLU A 7 5.10 -4.82 -38.94
CA GLU A 7 3.80 -5.45 -39.20
C GLU A 7 3.03 -5.67 -37.90
N ILE A 8 3.72 -6.21 -36.86
CA ILE A 8 3.13 -6.39 -35.54
C ILE A 8 2.71 -5.05 -34.92
N TRP A 9 3.56 -4.03 -35.04
CA TRP A 9 3.25 -2.68 -34.59
C TRP A 9 2.02 -2.10 -35.27
N ASP A 10 1.97 -2.17 -36.63
CA ASP A 10 0.86 -1.63 -37.40
C ASP A 10 -0.45 -2.38 -37.08
N GLU A 11 -0.42 -3.72 -36.98
CA GLU A 11 -1.57 -4.53 -36.58
C GLU A 11 -2.05 -4.22 -35.16
N ALA A 12 -1.13 -4.14 -34.18
CA ALA A 12 -1.45 -3.82 -32.82
C ALA A 12 -2.09 -2.43 -32.69
N ASN A 13 -1.52 -1.42 -33.38
CA ASN A 13 -2.09 -0.08 -33.40
C ASN A 13 -3.47 -0.03 -34.04
N ALA A 14 -3.68 -0.77 -35.13
CA ALA A 14 -4.99 -0.86 -35.77
C ALA A 14 -6.03 -1.47 -34.82
N LYS A 15 -5.69 -2.55 -34.11
CA LYS A 15 -6.57 -3.19 -33.11
C LYS A 15 -6.89 -2.26 -31.93
N LEU A 16 -5.89 -1.54 -31.41
CA LEU A 16 -6.06 -0.61 -30.30
C LEU A 16 -7.00 0.55 -30.60
N GLN A 17 -7.25 0.87 -31.88
CA GLN A 17 -8.23 1.89 -32.30
C GLN A 17 -9.65 1.35 -32.37
N THR A 18 -9.85 0.04 -32.22
CA THR A 18 -11.19 -0.55 -32.30
C THR A 18 -11.90 -0.51 -30.94
N LYS A 19 -13.23 -0.54 -30.96
CA LYS A 19 -14.06 -0.57 -29.75
C LYS A 19 -13.75 -1.79 -28.86
N GLU A 20 -13.39 -2.92 -29.46
CA GLU A 20 -13.08 -4.17 -28.73
C GLU A 20 -11.84 -4.05 -27.85
N PHE A 21 -10.89 -3.18 -28.20
CA PHE A 21 -9.65 -2.97 -27.47
C PHE A 21 -9.66 -1.73 -26.58
N THR A 22 -10.81 -1.16 -26.29
CA THR A 22 -10.92 -0.17 -25.20
C THR A 22 -10.62 -0.84 -23.86
N VAL A 23 -10.13 -0.07 -22.88
CA VAL A 23 -9.79 -0.58 -21.52
C VAL A 23 -10.97 -1.37 -20.93
N ARG A 24 -12.18 -0.83 -21.00
CA ARG A 24 -13.37 -1.51 -20.47
C ARG A 24 -13.66 -2.83 -21.17
N ASN A 25 -13.55 -2.88 -22.48
CA ASN A 25 -13.81 -4.12 -23.24
C ASN A 25 -12.70 -5.15 -23.05
N LEU A 26 -11.44 -4.74 -22.90
CA LEU A 26 -10.36 -5.66 -22.54
C LEU A 26 -10.62 -6.34 -21.19
N ILE A 27 -11.04 -5.59 -20.19
CA ILE A 27 -11.43 -6.14 -18.87
C ILE A 27 -12.59 -7.14 -19.01
N LEU A 28 -13.64 -6.77 -19.74
CA LEU A 28 -14.82 -7.63 -19.91
C LEU A 28 -14.52 -8.88 -20.75
N ASN A 29 -13.72 -8.75 -21.81
CA ASN A 29 -13.32 -9.89 -22.66
C ASN A 29 -12.46 -10.92 -21.91
N GLN A 30 -11.78 -10.51 -20.84
CA GLN A 30 -11.05 -11.44 -19.96
C GLN A 30 -11.92 -11.96 -18.80
N HIS A 31 -13.22 -11.69 -18.82
CA HIS A 31 -14.16 -12.14 -17.78
C HIS A 31 -13.78 -11.67 -16.36
N VAL A 32 -13.15 -10.50 -16.24
CA VAL A 32 -12.80 -9.93 -14.94
C VAL A 32 -14.06 -9.38 -14.29
N SER A 33 -14.45 -9.98 -13.17
CA SER A 33 -15.65 -9.59 -12.40
C SER A 33 -15.35 -8.53 -11.33
N HIS A 34 -14.14 -8.56 -10.76
CA HIS A 34 -13.69 -7.64 -9.72
C HIS A 34 -12.26 -7.20 -9.99
N LEU A 35 -11.99 -5.93 -9.75
CA LEU A 35 -10.66 -5.33 -9.85
C LEU A 35 -10.49 -4.40 -8.67
N CYS A 36 -9.39 -4.58 -7.91
CA CYS A 36 -9.01 -3.65 -6.85
C CYS A 36 -7.86 -2.77 -7.34
N THR A 37 -8.00 -1.47 -7.17
CA THR A 37 -6.95 -0.49 -7.46
C THR A 37 -6.06 -0.29 -6.24
N THR A 38 -5.04 0.54 -6.34
CA THR A 38 -4.18 0.91 -5.21
C THR A 38 -4.38 2.38 -4.91
N ASP A 39 -4.95 2.71 -3.74
CA ASP A 39 -5.41 4.06 -3.46
C ASP A 39 -4.89 4.57 -2.10
N ASP A 40 -4.44 5.83 -2.10
CA ASP A 40 -3.93 6.49 -0.90
C ASP A 40 -5.10 6.90 0.04
N PRO A 41 -4.98 6.75 1.38
CA PRO A 41 -6.01 7.18 2.32
C PRO A 41 -6.50 8.61 2.16
N ALA A 42 -5.68 9.51 1.64
CA ALA A 42 -6.06 10.90 1.41
C ALA A 42 -6.79 11.15 0.08
N ASP A 43 -7.04 10.11 -0.72
CA ASP A 43 -7.75 10.23 -2.00
C ASP A 43 -9.26 10.39 -1.79
N ASP A 44 -9.90 11.17 -2.67
CA ASP A 44 -11.34 11.43 -2.65
C ASP A 44 -12.20 10.33 -3.29
N LEU A 45 -11.57 9.36 -3.93
CA LEU A 45 -12.19 8.22 -4.64
C LEU A 45 -13.25 8.62 -5.68
N HIS A 46 -13.23 9.85 -6.18
CA HIS A 46 -14.27 10.37 -7.07
C HIS A 46 -14.50 9.49 -8.31
N ARG A 47 -13.45 8.85 -8.83
CA ARG A 47 -13.53 7.95 -9.99
C ARG A 47 -14.24 6.65 -9.65
N HIS A 48 -13.98 6.06 -8.48
CA HIS A 48 -14.68 4.87 -7.99
C HIS A 48 -16.16 5.17 -7.79
N LEU A 49 -16.48 6.28 -7.11
CA LEU A 49 -17.84 6.71 -6.87
C LEU A 49 -18.59 7.04 -8.17
N ALA A 50 -17.91 7.55 -9.20
CA ALA A 50 -18.49 7.76 -10.51
C ALA A 50 -18.79 6.43 -11.23
N LEU A 51 -17.82 5.48 -11.22
CA LEU A 51 -17.99 4.15 -11.83
C LEU A 51 -19.12 3.33 -11.18
N GLN A 52 -19.32 3.48 -9.88
CA GLN A 52 -20.43 2.80 -9.18
C GLN A 52 -21.81 3.24 -9.67
N LYS A 53 -21.92 4.45 -10.22
CA LYS A 53 -23.18 4.99 -10.81
C LYS A 53 -23.40 4.52 -12.24
N GLU A 54 -22.38 3.94 -12.86
CA GLU A 54 -22.45 3.42 -14.23
C GLU A 54 -22.75 1.92 -14.22
N TYR A 55 -23.46 1.43 -15.25
CA TYR A 55 -23.59 -0.01 -15.46
C TYR A 55 -22.32 -0.55 -16.11
N PHE A 56 -21.39 -1.02 -15.26
CA PHE A 56 -20.15 -1.68 -15.69
C PHE A 56 -20.08 -3.06 -15.00
N ALA A 57 -19.99 -4.13 -15.79
CA ALA A 57 -20.07 -5.50 -15.27
C ALA A 57 -18.88 -5.91 -14.38
N CYS A 58 -17.73 -5.26 -14.52
CA CYS A 58 -16.60 -5.40 -13.59
C CYS A 58 -16.75 -4.39 -12.45
N ARG A 59 -16.73 -4.88 -11.21
CA ARG A 59 -16.68 -4.02 -10.02
C ARG A 59 -15.26 -3.51 -9.81
N VAL A 60 -15.06 -2.19 -9.88
CA VAL A 60 -13.77 -1.55 -9.59
C VAL A 60 -13.84 -0.98 -8.19
N LEU A 61 -13.05 -1.53 -7.28
CA LEU A 61 -13.05 -1.25 -5.85
C LEU A 61 -11.71 -0.63 -5.42
N PRO A 62 -11.70 0.32 -4.47
CA PRO A 62 -10.46 0.82 -3.93
C PRO A 62 -9.80 -0.20 -3.00
N SER A 63 -8.46 -0.27 -2.98
CA SER A 63 -7.68 -0.89 -1.91
C SER A 63 -7.13 0.19 -0.99
N PHE A 64 -7.13 -0.06 0.31
CA PHE A 64 -6.60 0.88 1.29
C PHE A 64 -5.09 0.71 1.43
N ARG A 65 -4.29 1.66 0.88
CA ARG A 65 -2.82 1.62 0.91
C ARG A 65 -2.20 2.80 1.64
N PRO A 66 -2.00 2.69 2.95
CA PRO A 66 -1.50 3.78 3.80
C PRO A 66 0.03 3.93 3.82
N ASP A 67 0.75 3.47 2.80
CA ASP A 67 2.21 3.45 2.77
C ASP A 67 2.84 4.82 3.05
N ARG A 68 2.22 5.92 2.58
CA ARG A 68 2.73 7.27 2.86
C ARG A 68 2.60 7.68 4.32
N ALA A 69 1.62 7.12 5.05
CA ALA A 69 1.49 7.30 6.49
C ALA A 69 2.49 6.42 7.26
N VAL A 70 2.82 5.24 6.74
CA VAL A 70 3.73 4.26 7.35
C VAL A 70 5.20 4.66 7.17
N HIS A 71 5.56 5.22 6.02
CA HIS A 71 6.94 5.56 5.67
C HIS A 71 7.35 6.97 6.14
N LEU A 72 7.40 7.17 7.46
CA LEU A 72 7.72 8.48 8.06
C LEU A 72 9.15 8.96 7.74
N GLU A 73 10.03 8.10 7.26
CA GLU A 73 11.39 8.46 6.80
C GLU A 73 11.39 9.25 5.47
N LYS A 74 10.30 9.25 4.73
CA LYS A 74 10.23 9.96 3.44
C LYS A 74 10.26 11.48 3.65
N PRO A 75 10.96 12.23 2.77
CA PRO A 75 11.07 13.69 2.93
C PRO A 75 9.74 14.43 2.96
N ASP A 76 8.76 13.96 2.20
CA ASP A 76 7.42 14.55 2.06
C ASP A 76 6.42 14.10 3.16
N PHE A 77 6.88 13.40 4.19
CA PHE A 77 6.00 12.90 5.26
C PHE A 77 5.26 14.03 6.01
N PRO A 78 5.88 15.15 6.42
CA PRO A 78 5.15 16.23 7.08
C PRO A 78 4.04 16.84 6.22
N GLU A 79 4.29 17.07 4.94
CA GLU A 79 3.28 17.53 3.98
C GLU A 79 2.15 16.52 3.82
N TYR A 80 2.48 15.24 3.84
CA TYR A 80 1.48 14.18 3.79
C TYR A 80 0.59 14.15 5.03
N VAL A 81 1.16 14.38 6.22
CA VAL A 81 0.38 14.49 7.48
C VAL A 81 -0.68 15.58 7.35
N GLU A 82 -0.34 16.76 6.82
CA GLU A 82 -1.30 17.85 6.57
C GLU A 82 -2.40 17.45 5.57
N LYS A 83 -2.00 16.81 4.47
CA LYS A 83 -2.94 16.33 3.44
C LYS A 83 -3.94 15.31 4.03
N LEU A 84 -3.43 14.35 4.80
CA LEU A 84 -4.27 13.32 5.43
C LEU A 84 -5.18 13.92 6.51
N ALA A 85 -4.67 14.85 7.33
CA ALA A 85 -5.43 15.58 8.32
C ALA A 85 -6.62 16.31 7.70
N ALA A 86 -6.40 17.01 6.58
CA ALA A 86 -7.46 17.68 5.82
C ALA A 86 -8.50 16.67 5.28
N ALA A 87 -8.05 15.55 4.70
CA ALA A 87 -8.93 14.51 4.17
C ALA A 87 -9.74 13.79 5.25
N ALA A 88 -9.17 13.63 6.45
CA ALA A 88 -9.83 13.01 7.60
C ALA A 88 -10.67 14.00 8.42
N GLY A 89 -10.54 15.30 8.17
CA GLY A 89 -11.23 16.36 8.93
C GLY A 89 -10.78 16.44 10.39
N ARG A 90 -9.50 16.11 10.70
CA ARG A 90 -8.95 16.08 12.06
C ARG A 90 -7.48 16.47 12.10
N THR A 91 -7.04 16.99 13.25
CA THR A 91 -5.62 17.24 13.51
C THR A 91 -4.88 15.93 13.75
N ILE A 92 -3.64 15.84 13.28
CA ILE A 92 -2.72 14.72 13.51
C ILE A 92 -1.48 15.29 14.19
N ALA A 93 -1.38 15.11 15.50
CA ALA A 93 -0.27 15.59 16.32
C ALA A 93 0.55 14.45 16.97
N SER A 94 0.11 13.20 16.80
CA SER A 94 0.73 12.01 17.39
C SER A 94 0.57 10.79 16.47
N ALA A 95 1.28 9.70 16.76
CA ALA A 95 1.07 8.41 16.11
C ALA A 95 -0.35 7.85 16.37
N GLU A 96 -0.91 8.09 17.55
CA GLU A 96 -2.29 7.70 17.86
C GLU A 96 -3.29 8.51 17.03
N ASP A 97 -3.09 9.82 16.87
CA ASP A 97 -3.92 10.64 15.98
C ASP A 97 -3.84 10.17 14.53
N MET A 98 -2.66 9.72 14.09
CA MET A 98 -2.49 9.12 12.77
C MET A 98 -3.35 7.86 12.60
N VAL A 99 -3.36 6.95 13.58
CA VAL A 99 -4.23 5.77 13.59
C VAL A 99 -5.70 6.18 13.52
N HIS A 100 -6.11 7.18 14.29
CA HIS A 100 -7.49 7.67 14.28
C HIS A 100 -7.87 8.30 12.93
N ALA A 101 -6.97 9.07 12.31
CA ALA A 101 -7.22 9.65 10.99
C ALA A 101 -7.35 8.55 9.92
N LEU A 102 -6.47 7.56 9.95
CA LEU A 102 -6.53 6.40 9.06
C LEU A 102 -7.80 5.57 9.28
N SER A 103 -8.27 5.41 10.52
CA SER A 103 -9.56 4.76 10.80
C SER A 103 -10.74 5.51 10.16
N CYS A 104 -10.80 6.83 10.29
CA CYS A 104 -11.85 7.64 9.63
C CYS A 104 -11.79 7.50 8.10
N ARG A 105 -10.58 7.47 7.55
CA ARG A 105 -10.41 7.27 6.10
C ARG A 105 -10.78 5.86 5.65
N LEU A 106 -10.49 4.85 6.48
CA LEU A 106 -10.90 3.47 6.23
C LEU A 106 -12.42 3.35 6.16
N ASP A 107 -13.16 3.99 7.08
CA ASP A 107 -14.63 4.02 7.04
C ASP A 107 -15.15 4.62 5.71
N PHE A 108 -14.51 5.68 5.22
CA PHE A 108 -14.83 6.24 3.90
C PHE A 108 -14.56 5.25 2.76
N PHE A 109 -13.41 4.55 2.77
CA PHE A 109 -13.06 3.53 1.78
C PHE A 109 -14.03 2.35 1.81
N LEU A 110 -14.45 1.92 3.00
CA LEU A 110 -15.46 0.87 3.18
C LEU A 110 -16.79 1.29 2.55
N SER A 111 -17.21 2.54 2.71
CA SER A 111 -18.42 3.07 2.06
C SER A 111 -18.32 3.07 0.53
N ALA A 112 -17.11 3.14 -0.01
CA ALA A 112 -16.81 3.01 -1.45
C ALA A 112 -16.60 1.54 -1.89
N GLY A 113 -16.78 0.55 -1.00
CA GLY A 113 -16.73 -0.87 -1.31
C GLY A 113 -15.33 -1.49 -1.15
N CYS A 114 -14.40 -0.87 -0.44
CA CYS A 114 -13.10 -1.44 -0.12
C CYS A 114 -13.25 -2.79 0.62
N VAL A 115 -12.48 -3.79 0.19
CA VAL A 115 -12.50 -5.15 0.76
C VAL A 115 -11.09 -5.67 1.07
N VAL A 116 -10.06 -4.94 0.68
CA VAL A 116 -8.65 -5.31 0.88
C VAL A 116 -7.82 -4.10 1.25
N SER A 117 -6.78 -4.31 2.04
CA SER A 117 -5.68 -3.36 2.20
C SER A 117 -4.46 -3.84 1.42
N ASP A 118 -3.51 -2.93 1.20
CA ASP A 118 -2.28 -3.18 0.47
C ASP A 118 -1.11 -2.46 1.14
N HIS A 119 -0.01 -3.17 1.43
CA HIS A 119 1.13 -2.62 2.16
C HIS A 119 2.44 -3.06 1.53
N SER A 120 3.38 -2.13 1.40
CA SER A 120 4.77 -2.42 1.04
C SER A 120 5.62 -2.49 2.31
N LEU A 121 6.21 -3.66 2.59
CA LEU A 121 7.08 -3.88 3.75
C LEU A 121 8.53 -3.91 3.30
N GLU A 122 9.26 -2.84 3.63
CA GLU A 122 10.66 -2.66 3.30
C GLU A 122 11.51 -2.50 4.58
N GLY A 123 12.63 -3.20 4.67
CA GLY A 123 13.56 -3.10 5.80
C GLY A 123 12.92 -3.49 7.14
N CYS A 124 13.26 -2.77 8.20
CA CYS A 124 12.67 -2.95 9.53
C CYS A 124 11.26 -2.36 9.56
N PHE A 125 10.24 -3.20 9.53
CA PHE A 125 8.83 -2.77 9.53
C PHE A 125 8.11 -3.03 10.85
N TYR A 126 8.74 -3.77 11.79
CA TYR A 126 8.12 -4.06 13.09
C TYR A 126 9.18 -4.17 14.19
N VAL A 127 9.01 -3.38 15.22
CA VAL A 127 9.65 -3.49 16.54
C VAL A 127 8.57 -3.22 17.56
N PRO A 128 8.35 -4.10 18.55
CA PRO A 128 7.36 -3.86 19.61
C PRO A 128 7.62 -2.53 20.33
N CYS A 129 6.58 -1.75 20.56
CA CYS A 129 6.67 -0.52 21.32
C CYS A 129 5.30 -0.14 21.93
N THR A 130 5.34 0.75 22.91
CA THR A 130 4.16 1.38 23.49
C THR A 130 3.66 2.53 22.60
N ALA A 131 2.42 2.96 22.81
CA ALA A 131 1.88 4.16 22.14
C ALA A 131 2.72 5.41 22.46
N ALA A 132 3.20 5.56 23.68
CA ALA A 132 4.05 6.69 24.09
C ALA A 132 5.36 6.72 23.27
N GLU A 133 6.05 5.57 23.14
CA GLU A 133 7.27 5.48 22.33
C GLU A 133 7.02 5.77 20.86
N ALA A 134 5.89 5.29 20.30
CA ALA A 134 5.52 5.60 18.92
C ALA A 134 5.22 7.11 18.72
N ASN A 135 4.59 7.76 19.71
CA ASN A 135 4.34 9.20 19.72
C ASN A 135 5.65 9.99 19.78
N ASP A 136 6.60 9.59 20.62
CA ASP A 136 7.92 10.23 20.71
C ASP A 136 8.67 10.18 19.36
N VAL A 137 8.61 9.04 18.67
CA VAL A 137 9.21 8.88 17.33
C VAL A 137 8.52 9.80 16.31
N PHE A 138 7.19 9.86 16.32
CA PHE A 138 6.43 10.75 15.45
C PHE A 138 6.78 12.23 15.69
N GLU A 139 6.80 12.66 16.96
CA GLU A 139 7.16 14.03 17.34
C GLU A 139 8.59 14.38 16.92
N ASN A 140 9.55 13.48 17.17
CA ASN A 140 10.93 13.66 16.72
C ASN A 140 11.00 13.90 15.21
N ARG A 141 10.27 13.09 14.42
CA ARG A 141 10.22 13.24 12.96
C ARG A 141 9.59 14.58 12.53
N MET A 142 8.48 14.97 13.15
CA MET A 142 7.80 16.23 12.81
C MET A 142 8.64 17.46 13.16
N ASN A 143 9.53 17.36 14.15
CA ASN A 143 10.51 18.37 14.51
C ASN A 143 11.80 18.32 13.66
N GLY A 144 11.86 17.47 12.64
CA GLY A 144 13.01 17.36 11.73
C GLY A 144 14.17 16.53 12.28
N GLY A 145 13.96 15.77 13.35
CA GLY A 145 14.97 14.88 13.94
C GLY A 145 15.31 13.69 13.05
N ALA A 146 16.52 13.20 13.18
CA ALA A 146 16.95 11.96 12.53
C ALA A 146 16.36 10.74 13.26
N LEU A 147 16.02 9.71 12.50
CA LEU A 147 15.45 8.46 13.03
C LEU A 147 16.41 7.30 12.83
N THR A 148 16.51 6.46 13.83
CA THR A 148 17.21 5.17 13.75
C THR A 148 16.32 4.12 13.10
N GLU A 149 16.92 3.03 12.61
CA GLU A 149 16.18 1.90 12.05
C GLU A 149 15.22 1.27 13.08
N LYS A 150 15.63 1.24 14.35
CA LYS A 150 14.76 0.75 15.45
C LYS A 150 13.53 1.64 15.61
N GLU A 151 13.68 2.95 15.65
CA GLU A 151 12.56 3.91 15.76
C GLU A 151 11.62 3.81 14.55
N LEU A 152 12.17 3.63 13.34
CA LEU A 152 11.37 3.35 12.14
C LEU A 152 10.52 2.09 12.32
N GLY A 153 11.13 1.00 12.81
CA GLY A 153 10.43 -0.26 13.08
C GLY A 153 9.35 -0.13 14.16
N MET A 154 9.59 0.69 15.19
CA MET A 154 8.62 0.98 16.27
C MET A 154 7.39 1.69 15.73
N TYR A 155 7.56 2.80 15.03
CA TYR A 155 6.45 3.56 14.46
C TYR A 155 5.67 2.76 13.40
N LYS A 156 6.37 2.12 12.46
CA LYS A 156 5.75 1.29 11.42
C LYS A 156 4.98 0.13 12.04
N GLY A 157 5.59 -0.58 12.99
CA GLY A 157 4.95 -1.66 13.72
C GLY A 157 3.69 -1.20 14.45
N PHE A 158 3.76 -0.10 15.18
CA PHE A 158 2.61 0.49 15.86
C PHE A 158 1.45 0.79 14.91
N LEU A 159 1.72 1.47 13.79
CA LEU A 159 0.68 1.77 12.80
C LEU A 159 0.10 0.50 12.17
N LEU A 160 0.96 -0.39 11.67
CA LEU A 160 0.53 -1.59 10.95
C LEU A 160 -0.28 -2.54 11.85
N THR A 161 0.11 -2.71 13.12
CA THR A 161 -0.63 -3.53 14.08
C THR A 161 -2.02 -2.94 14.36
N ASN A 162 -2.11 -1.63 14.61
CA ASN A 162 -3.40 -0.98 14.84
C ASN A 162 -4.30 -1.04 13.58
N LEU A 163 -3.72 -0.86 12.40
CA LEU A 163 -4.45 -1.03 11.13
C LEU A 163 -4.91 -2.48 10.93
N GLY A 164 -4.06 -3.47 11.23
CA GLY A 164 -4.43 -4.88 11.16
C GLY A 164 -5.63 -5.21 12.05
N ARG A 165 -5.65 -4.71 13.29
CA ARG A 165 -6.81 -4.84 14.19
C ARG A 165 -8.08 -4.18 13.61
N LEU A 166 -7.95 -3.03 12.95
CA LEU A 166 -9.08 -2.40 12.24
C LEU A 166 -9.53 -3.25 11.05
N TYR A 167 -8.61 -3.84 10.29
CA TYR A 167 -8.94 -4.72 9.17
C TYR A 167 -9.68 -5.97 9.63
N HIS A 168 -9.23 -6.59 10.73
CA HIS A 168 -9.94 -7.70 11.36
C HIS A 168 -11.38 -7.31 11.72
N LYS A 169 -11.55 -6.19 12.46
CA LYS A 169 -12.85 -5.66 12.87
C LYS A 169 -13.82 -5.46 11.70
N HIS A 170 -13.32 -5.01 10.56
CA HIS A 170 -14.11 -4.74 9.35
C HIS A 170 -14.13 -5.89 8.35
N ASN A 171 -13.51 -7.05 8.67
CA ASN A 171 -13.42 -8.24 7.83
C ASN A 171 -12.84 -7.94 6.43
N ILE A 172 -11.84 -7.09 6.34
CA ILE A 172 -11.04 -6.85 5.13
C ILE A 172 -9.75 -7.67 5.16
N ALA A 173 -9.30 -8.13 3.99
CA ALA A 173 -8.06 -8.87 3.88
C ALA A 173 -6.85 -7.90 3.87
N MET A 174 -5.82 -8.26 4.64
CA MET A 174 -4.54 -7.53 4.68
C MET A 174 -3.56 -8.16 3.68
N GLN A 175 -3.07 -7.38 2.72
CA GLN A 175 -2.07 -7.82 1.74
C GLN A 175 -0.72 -7.18 2.07
N LEU A 176 0.32 -8.02 2.20
CA LEU A 176 1.67 -7.60 2.56
C LEU A 176 2.65 -7.95 1.42
N HIS A 177 3.19 -6.93 0.76
CA HIS A 177 4.21 -7.07 -0.29
C HIS A 177 5.60 -6.90 0.33
N ILE A 178 6.43 -7.92 0.23
CA ILE A 178 7.70 -8.03 0.93
C ILE A 178 8.85 -8.15 -0.08
N LYS A 179 10.02 -7.58 0.27
CA LYS A 179 11.29 -7.69 -0.48
C LYS A 179 11.35 -6.98 -1.83
N ALA A 180 10.62 -5.89 -2.02
CA ALA A 180 10.97 -4.96 -3.08
C ALA A 180 12.22 -4.14 -2.68
N LEU A 181 13.22 -4.06 -3.57
CA LEU A 181 14.34 -3.14 -3.45
C LEU A 181 14.23 -2.10 -4.56
N ARG A 182 13.80 -0.90 -4.18
CA ARG A 182 13.37 0.12 -5.13
C ARG A 182 14.48 1.10 -5.49
N ASN A 183 14.36 1.65 -6.71
CA ASN A 183 15.14 2.78 -7.18
C ASN A 183 16.67 2.56 -7.14
N ASN A 184 17.12 1.36 -7.49
CA ASN A 184 18.55 0.96 -7.43
C ASN A 184 19.47 1.85 -8.27
N SER A 185 18.97 2.39 -9.38
CA SER A 185 19.71 3.35 -10.20
C SER A 185 19.42 4.79 -9.80
N LYS A 186 20.18 5.34 -8.85
CA LYS A 186 20.06 6.74 -8.43
C LYS A 186 20.14 7.75 -9.58
N ARG A 187 20.94 7.46 -10.61
CA ARG A 187 21.06 8.30 -11.82
C ARG A 187 19.74 8.34 -12.59
N MET A 188 19.15 7.18 -12.84
CA MET A 188 17.91 7.09 -13.60
C MET A 188 16.70 7.57 -12.77
N PHE A 189 16.69 7.30 -11.46
CA PHE A 189 15.69 7.85 -10.57
C PHE A 189 15.64 9.39 -10.62
N ARG A 190 16.81 10.07 -10.63
CA ARG A 190 16.86 11.53 -10.80
C ARG A 190 16.38 12.01 -12.16
N ALA A 191 16.54 11.21 -13.20
CA ALA A 191 16.14 11.57 -14.57
C ALA A 191 14.68 11.28 -14.88
N LEU A 192 14.13 10.19 -14.38
CA LEU A 192 12.81 9.65 -14.78
C LEU A 192 11.82 9.50 -13.61
N GLY A 193 12.27 9.59 -12.37
CA GLY A 193 11.43 9.37 -11.18
C GLY A 193 11.31 7.91 -10.75
N ALA A 194 10.38 7.65 -9.83
CA ALA A 194 10.08 6.33 -9.31
C ALA A 194 9.33 5.46 -10.33
N ASP A 195 9.31 4.15 -10.09
CA ASP A 195 8.53 3.15 -10.84
C ASP A 195 8.85 3.09 -12.35
N THR A 196 10.10 3.35 -12.68
CA THR A 196 10.59 3.40 -14.07
C THR A 196 11.51 2.24 -14.47
N GLY A 197 11.41 1.09 -13.75
CA GLY A 197 12.06 -0.17 -14.14
C GLY A 197 13.45 -0.38 -13.54
N PHE A 198 13.78 0.28 -12.43
CA PHE A 198 15.08 0.16 -11.74
C PHE A 198 14.96 -0.47 -10.37
N ASP A 199 13.97 -1.33 -10.19
CA ASP A 199 13.75 -2.11 -8.97
C ASP A 199 14.32 -3.51 -9.11
N SER A 200 14.61 -4.16 -7.98
CA SER A 200 15.02 -5.54 -7.90
C SER A 200 14.44 -6.23 -6.67
N MET A 201 14.71 -7.52 -6.54
CA MET A 201 14.44 -8.27 -5.31
C MET A 201 15.46 -7.90 -4.23
N ASN A 202 15.00 -7.80 -3.00
CA ASN A 202 15.84 -7.72 -1.81
C ASN A 202 16.06 -9.12 -1.21
N ASP A 203 17.05 -9.23 -0.32
CA ASP A 203 17.37 -10.48 0.39
C ASP A 203 17.74 -10.20 1.85
N PHE A 204 16.80 -9.65 2.63
CA PHE A 204 16.97 -9.48 4.07
C PHE A 204 16.15 -10.53 4.85
N ALA A 205 16.67 -10.92 6.02
CA ALA A 205 15.98 -11.84 6.92
C ALA A 205 14.82 -11.13 7.62
N PHE A 206 13.58 -11.63 7.46
CA PHE A 206 12.40 -11.00 8.04
C PHE A 206 11.47 -11.96 8.81
N ALA A 207 11.75 -13.28 8.79
CA ALA A 207 10.89 -14.28 9.42
C ALA A 207 10.58 -14.01 10.90
N PRO A 208 11.57 -13.73 11.78
CA PRO A 208 11.29 -13.42 13.18
C PRO A 208 10.46 -12.16 13.36
N MET A 209 10.72 -11.14 12.56
CA MET A 209 9.99 -9.87 12.59
C MET A 209 8.55 -10.03 12.09
N LEU A 210 8.34 -10.77 11.00
CA LEU A 210 7.00 -11.08 10.48
C LEU A 210 6.21 -11.92 11.49
N GLY A 211 6.83 -12.96 12.07
CA GLY A 211 6.20 -13.79 13.09
C GLY A 211 5.77 -12.98 14.30
N ALA A 212 6.64 -12.12 14.83
CA ALA A 212 6.31 -11.23 15.95
C ALA A 212 5.19 -10.24 15.61
N PHE A 213 5.20 -9.65 14.42
CA PHE A 213 4.14 -8.75 13.94
C PHE A 213 2.78 -9.43 13.84
N LEU A 214 2.72 -10.62 13.27
CA LEU A 214 1.46 -11.38 13.16
C LEU A 214 0.96 -11.84 14.54
N ASN A 215 1.89 -12.32 15.40
CA ASN A 215 1.56 -12.75 16.76
C ASN A 215 1.00 -11.62 17.62
N ASP A 216 1.48 -10.39 17.49
CA ASP A 216 0.97 -9.22 18.24
C ASP A 216 -0.54 -8.97 18.01
N MET A 217 -1.04 -9.32 16.83
CA MET A 217 -2.48 -9.27 16.55
C MET A 217 -3.21 -10.56 16.91
N ASP A 218 -2.54 -11.71 16.78
CA ASP A 218 -3.13 -13.02 17.05
C ASP A 218 -3.39 -13.23 18.54
N GLU A 219 -2.52 -12.71 19.41
CA GLU A 219 -2.71 -12.75 20.88
C GLU A 219 -4.03 -12.11 21.34
N ASP A 220 -4.51 -11.12 20.62
CA ASP A 220 -5.77 -10.42 20.88
C ASP A 220 -6.95 -10.98 20.08
N ASP A 221 -6.79 -12.11 19.38
CA ASP A 221 -7.77 -12.66 18.42
C ASP A 221 -8.21 -11.61 17.38
N ALA A 222 -7.27 -10.78 16.93
CA ALA A 222 -7.50 -9.63 16.06
C ALA A 222 -6.66 -9.67 14.76
N LEU A 223 -6.05 -10.83 14.45
CA LEU A 223 -5.32 -11.03 13.19
C LEU A 223 -6.31 -11.09 12.01
N PRO A 224 -6.21 -10.19 11.01
CA PRO A 224 -7.06 -10.26 9.83
C PRO A 224 -6.64 -11.41 8.90
N LYS A 225 -7.51 -11.77 7.96
CA LYS A 225 -7.12 -12.63 6.83
C LYS A 225 -5.94 -11.98 6.11
N THR A 226 -4.80 -12.65 6.07
CA THR A 226 -3.55 -12.09 5.58
C THR A 226 -3.05 -12.83 4.35
N VAL A 227 -2.64 -12.08 3.33
CA VAL A 227 -1.99 -12.60 2.12
C VAL A 227 -0.57 -12.08 2.08
N LEU A 228 0.40 -12.98 1.99
CA LEU A 228 1.83 -12.66 1.94
C LEU A 228 2.34 -12.79 0.50
N TYR A 229 2.91 -11.73 -0.04
CA TYR A 229 3.58 -11.71 -1.33
C TYR A 229 5.06 -11.44 -1.13
N SER A 230 5.93 -12.43 -1.43
CA SER A 230 7.37 -12.19 -1.51
C SER A 230 7.81 -12.16 -2.97
N LEU A 231 8.66 -11.18 -3.31
CA LEU A 231 9.31 -11.15 -4.61
C LEU A 231 10.44 -12.18 -4.75
N ASN A 232 11.00 -12.63 -3.61
CA ASN A 232 12.08 -13.58 -3.62
C ASN A 232 11.55 -15.03 -3.48
N PRO A 233 11.65 -15.89 -4.51
CA PRO A 233 11.17 -17.27 -4.45
C PRO A 233 11.82 -18.10 -3.36
N SER A 234 13.01 -17.74 -2.87
CA SER A 234 13.69 -18.43 -1.76
C SER A 234 12.94 -18.33 -0.44
N ASP A 235 11.99 -17.40 -0.31
CA ASP A 235 11.17 -17.23 0.89
C ASP A 235 10.00 -18.22 0.97
N ASN A 236 9.60 -18.83 -0.14
CA ASN A 236 8.43 -19.69 -0.19
C ASN A 236 8.44 -20.81 0.88
N PRO A 237 9.56 -21.53 1.14
CA PRO A 237 9.59 -22.55 2.19
C PRO A 237 9.42 -21.99 3.61
N MET A 238 9.79 -20.73 3.84
CA MET A 238 9.65 -20.06 5.14
C MET A 238 8.24 -19.51 5.32
N LEU A 239 7.57 -19.09 4.23
CA LEU A 239 6.22 -18.54 4.27
C LEU A 239 5.13 -19.62 4.31
N ALA A 240 5.45 -20.86 3.90
CA ALA A 240 4.53 -22.01 3.91
C ALA A 240 4.39 -22.64 5.28
#